data_adff0c3224c6e4a51c0344264e5ae1fb
#
_entry.id   adff0c3224c6e4a51c0344264e5ae1fb
#
_cell.length_a   1.000
_cell.length_b   1.000
_cell.length_c   1.000
_cell.angle_alpha   90.00
_cell.angle_beta   90.00
_cell.angle_gamma   90.00
#
_symmetry.space_group_name_H-M   'P 1'
#
loop_
_entity.id
_entity.type
_entity.pdbx_description
1 polymer ?
#
loop_
_entity_poly.entity_id
_entity_poly.type
_entity_poly.pdbx_seq_one_letter_code
_entity_poly.pdbx_strand_id
1 'polypeptide(L)'
;MFLLVQKEMARRGTETDCMGRKRCFSANHCFTQIVYCGECGELFRRLHWKNRGKQSIVWRCLSRLKNTESCSARTLNEETLKSAFVEALNSIISDSQEYSKILTENIASVLTETGNSSDDISQQLEELQHELLERAGKHENYDDLAEEIFRLREEKEKMLTDETAKKQYLERMTGLKEFIDGQPDSITEFDETLVRHLLSKVTVFEDSLLFEFKSGFTVTVKA
;
A
#
# COMPACT_ATOMS: atom_id res chain seq x y z
N MET A 1 11.04 12.76 -7.84
CA MET A 1 10.81 11.82 -8.96
C MET A 1 11.70 10.58 -8.89
N PHE A 2 13.03 10.68 -8.76
CA PHE A 2 13.94 9.51 -8.71
C PHE A 2 13.62 8.50 -7.59
N LEU A 3 13.39 8.95 -6.37
CA LEU A 3 13.01 8.10 -5.22
C LEU A 3 11.68 7.36 -5.42
N LEU A 4 10.69 7.99 -6.08
CA LEU A 4 9.42 7.35 -6.42
C LEU A 4 9.61 6.22 -7.44
N VAL A 5 10.48 6.43 -8.42
CA VAL A 5 10.82 5.39 -9.40
C VAL A 5 11.53 4.21 -8.73
N GLN A 6 12.48 4.48 -7.84
CA GLN A 6 13.17 3.42 -7.10
C GLN A 6 12.22 2.63 -6.18
N LYS A 7 11.32 3.31 -5.45
CA LYS A 7 10.28 2.64 -4.64
C LYS A 7 9.39 1.74 -5.48
N GLU A 8 8.95 2.22 -6.66
CA GLU A 8 8.11 1.43 -7.56
C GLU A 8 8.86 0.24 -8.17
N MET A 9 10.15 0.41 -8.49
CA MET A 9 11.00 -0.69 -8.95
C MET A 9 11.21 -1.75 -7.86
N ALA A 10 11.46 -1.33 -6.62
CA ALA A 10 11.59 -2.24 -5.48
C ALA A 10 10.28 -3.00 -5.23
N ARG A 11 9.13 -2.31 -5.22
CA ARG A 11 7.81 -2.93 -5.09
C ARG A 11 7.57 -3.99 -6.16
N ARG A 12 7.86 -3.69 -7.42
CA ARG A 12 7.71 -4.64 -8.54
C ARG A 12 8.67 -5.82 -8.45
N GLY A 13 9.84 -5.63 -7.86
CA GLY A 13 10.86 -6.68 -7.71
C GLY A 13 10.53 -7.69 -6.60
N THR A 14 9.72 -7.29 -5.62
CA THR A 14 9.39 -8.12 -4.45
C THR A 14 8.05 -8.84 -4.56
N GLU A 15 7.16 -8.42 -5.47
CA GLU A 15 5.86 -9.07 -5.62
C GLU A 15 5.99 -10.46 -6.26
N THR A 16 5.47 -11.44 -5.54
CA THR A 16 5.34 -12.83 -6.01
C THR A 16 3.85 -13.19 -6.20
N ASP A 17 3.57 -14.19 -7.02
CA ASP A 17 2.24 -14.77 -7.11
C ASP A 17 1.95 -15.67 -5.90
N CYS A 18 0.71 -16.18 -5.78
CA CYS A 18 0.32 -17.11 -4.73
C CYS A 18 1.17 -18.40 -4.71
N MET A 19 1.97 -18.64 -5.74
CA MET A 19 2.90 -19.77 -5.91
C MET A 19 4.36 -19.37 -5.63
N GLY A 20 4.63 -18.14 -5.16
CA GLY A 20 5.97 -17.63 -4.88
C GLY A 20 6.83 -17.28 -6.10
N ARG A 21 6.25 -17.20 -7.31
CA ARG A 21 6.98 -16.86 -8.53
C ARG A 21 7.04 -15.35 -8.71
N LYS A 22 8.22 -14.82 -9.10
CA LYS A 22 8.34 -13.41 -9.47
C LYS A 22 7.39 -13.07 -10.62
N ARG A 23 6.61 -12.02 -10.46
CA ARG A 23 5.67 -11.56 -11.48
C ARG A 23 6.36 -10.58 -12.43
N CYS A 24 6.21 -10.82 -13.75
CA CYS A 24 6.59 -9.85 -14.78
C CYS A 24 5.36 -9.07 -15.20
N PHE A 25 5.38 -7.74 -15.04
CA PHE A 25 4.19 -6.92 -15.24
C PHE A 25 4.42 -5.78 -16.23
N SER A 26 3.41 -5.57 -17.07
CA SER A 26 3.24 -4.33 -17.81
C SER A 26 2.43 -3.35 -16.95
N ALA A 27 3.00 -2.22 -16.58
CA ALA A 27 2.33 -1.18 -15.80
C ALA A 27 1.52 -0.20 -16.65
N ASN A 28 1.12 -0.61 -17.86
CA ASN A 28 0.47 0.28 -18.84
C ASN A 28 -0.95 0.72 -18.41
N HIS A 29 -1.59 -0.01 -17.50
CA HIS A 29 -2.94 0.28 -17.04
C HIS A 29 -2.97 0.45 -15.52
N CYS A 30 -3.70 1.46 -15.06
CA CYS A 30 -3.75 1.86 -13.66
C CYS A 30 -4.25 0.76 -12.71
N PHE A 31 -5.17 -0.09 -13.16
CA PHE A 31 -5.72 -1.20 -12.38
C PHE A 31 -4.88 -2.49 -12.42
N THR A 32 -3.80 -2.53 -13.19
CA THR A 32 -2.96 -3.72 -13.26
C THR A 32 -2.35 -4.02 -11.90
N GLN A 33 -2.48 -5.28 -11.43
CA GLN A 33 -1.94 -5.82 -10.18
C GLN A 33 -2.63 -5.37 -8.89
N ILE A 34 -3.64 -4.53 -8.95
CA ILE A 34 -4.35 -4.07 -7.76
C ILE A 34 -5.78 -4.64 -7.68
N VAL A 35 -6.24 -5.38 -8.69
CA VAL A 35 -7.58 -5.99 -8.70
C VAL A 35 -7.48 -7.47 -8.34
N TYR A 36 -8.10 -7.84 -7.23
CA TYR A 36 -8.07 -9.18 -6.65
C TYR A 36 -9.45 -9.83 -6.63
N CYS A 37 -9.46 -11.14 -6.66
CA CYS A 37 -10.68 -11.95 -6.54
C CYS A 37 -11.08 -12.08 -5.07
N GLY A 38 -12.34 -11.79 -4.74
CA GLY A 38 -12.88 -11.98 -3.40
C GLY A 38 -13.14 -13.46 -3.04
N GLU A 39 -13.19 -14.36 -4.03
CA GLU A 39 -13.40 -15.79 -3.80
C GLU A 39 -12.10 -16.56 -3.56
N CYS A 40 -11.11 -16.40 -4.46
CA CYS A 40 -9.89 -17.19 -4.43
C CYS A 40 -8.62 -16.38 -4.11
N GLY A 41 -8.72 -15.07 -3.91
CA GLY A 41 -7.60 -14.18 -3.61
C GLY A 41 -6.64 -13.91 -4.77
N GLU A 42 -6.82 -14.53 -5.94
CA GLU A 42 -5.92 -14.37 -7.08
C GLU A 42 -6.21 -13.06 -7.82
N LEU A 43 -5.23 -12.58 -8.60
CA LEU A 43 -5.35 -11.36 -9.38
C LEU A 43 -6.33 -11.50 -10.55
N PHE A 44 -6.96 -10.39 -10.89
CA PHE A 44 -7.65 -10.22 -12.14
C PHE A 44 -6.68 -9.79 -13.24
N ARG A 45 -6.88 -10.33 -14.46
CA ARG A 45 -6.14 -9.99 -15.66
C ARG A 45 -7.03 -9.23 -16.64
N ARG A 46 -6.50 -8.17 -17.21
CA ARG A 46 -7.11 -7.40 -18.28
C ARG A 46 -7.04 -8.16 -19.59
N LEU A 47 -8.18 -8.28 -20.28
CA LEU A 47 -8.32 -9.01 -21.53
C LEU A 47 -9.10 -8.20 -22.56
N HIS A 48 -8.68 -8.31 -23.82
CA HIS A 48 -9.47 -7.82 -24.95
C HIS A 48 -10.44 -8.93 -25.38
N TRP A 49 -11.72 -8.69 -25.22
CA TRP A 49 -12.77 -9.62 -25.59
C TRP A 49 -13.40 -9.20 -26.92
N LYS A 50 -13.34 -10.09 -27.91
CA LYS A 50 -14.00 -9.90 -29.19
C LYS A 50 -15.18 -10.86 -29.26
N ASN A 51 -16.39 -10.35 -29.29
CA ASN A 51 -17.61 -11.14 -29.43
C ASN A 51 -18.50 -10.51 -30.48
N ARG A 52 -18.84 -11.29 -31.54
CA ARG A 52 -19.75 -10.89 -32.63
C ARG A 52 -19.44 -9.50 -33.20
N GLY A 53 -18.18 -9.20 -33.48
CA GLY A 53 -17.74 -7.92 -34.04
C GLY A 53 -17.62 -6.76 -33.04
N LYS A 54 -18.09 -6.90 -31.80
CA LYS A 54 -17.90 -5.92 -30.73
C LYS A 54 -16.62 -6.24 -29.94
N GLN A 55 -15.82 -5.22 -29.72
CA GLN A 55 -14.63 -5.31 -28.86
C GLN A 55 -14.97 -4.69 -27.50
N SER A 56 -14.66 -5.41 -26.44
CA SER A 56 -14.77 -4.92 -25.06
C SER A 56 -13.52 -5.28 -24.27
N ILE A 57 -13.21 -4.47 -23.28
CA ILE A 57 -12.11 -4.76 -22.36
C ILE A 57 -12.73 -5.27 -21.06
N VAL A 58 -12.25 -6.43 -20.64
CA VAL A 58 -12.78 -7.10 -19.46
C VAL A 58 -11.64 -7.53 -18.53
N TRP A 59 -11.98 -7.64 -17.28
CA TRP A 59 -11.10 -8.15 -16.23
C TRP A 59 -11.64 -9.51 -15.75
N ARG A 60 -10.76 -10.50 -15.65
CA ARG A 60 -11.12 -11.86 -15.26
C ARG A 60 -10.07 -12.46 -14.33
N CYS A 61 -10.54 -13.21 -13.34
CA CYS A 61 -9.67 -13.89 -12.37
C CYS A 61 -8.70 -14.85 -13.08
N LEU A 62 -7.42 -14.82 -12.69
CA LEU A 62 -6.37 -15.67 -13.26
C LEU A 62 -6.63 -17.16 -13.01
N SER A 63 -7.15 -17.54 -11.83
CA SER A 63 -7.51 -18.93 -11.55
C SER A 63 -8.58 -19.42 -12.51
N ARG A 64 -9.61 -18.61 -12.75
CA ARG A 64 -10.67 -18.95 -13.72
C ARG A 64 -10.18 -18.99 -15.17
N LEU A 65 -9.12 -18.25 -15.51
CA LEU A 65 -8.51 -18.31 -16.85
C LEU A 65 -7.69 -19.60 -17.06
N LYS A 66 -7.07 -20.11 -15.98
CA LYS A 66 -6.28 -21.34 -16.02
C LYS A 66 -7.18 -22.58 -15.99
N ASN A 67 -8.18 -22.57 -15.12
CA ASN A 67 -9.19 -23.60 -15.00
C ASN A 67 -10.53 -22.99 -14.56
N THR A 68 -11.58 -23.18 -15.35
CA THR A 68 -12.92 -22.62 -15.09
C THR A 68 -13.58 -23.18 -13.83
N GLU A 69 -13.17 -24.34 -13.35
CA GLU A 69 -13.70 -24.99 -12.15
C GLU A 69 -13.06 -24.47 -10.86
N SER A 70 -11.91 -23.78 -10.96
CA SER A 70 -11.16 -23.34 -9.77
C SER A 70 -11.68 -22.06 -9.15
N CYS A 71 -12.53 -21.30 -9.82
CA CYS A 71 -13.09 -20.04 -9.33
C CYS A 71 -14.34 -19.67 -10.16
N SER A 72 -15.43 -19.31 -9.48
CA SER A 72 -16.70 -18.89 -10.10
C SER A 72 -16.78 -17.37 -10.33
N ALA A 73 -15.78 -16.59 -9.85
CA ALA A 73 -15.80 -15.14 -9.90
C ALA A 73 -16.24 -14.55 -11.23
N ARG A 74 -17.11 -13.55 -11.17
CA ARG A 74 -17.66 -12.88 -12.36
C ARG A 74 -16.59 -12.24 -13.23
N THR A 75 -16.91 -12.06 -14.50
CA THR A 75 -16.11 -11.24 -15.42
C THR A 75 -16.55 -9.79 -15.26
N LEU A 76 -15.61 -8.88 -15.04
CA LEU A 76 -15.86 -7.46 -14.81
C LEU A 76 -15.52 -6.66 -16.07
N ASN A 77 -16.41 -5.77 -16.50
CA ASN A 77 -16.12 -4.84 -17.58
C ASN A 77 -15.23 -3.70 -17.06
N GLU A 78 -14.29 -3.22 -17.88
CA GLU A 78 -13.40 -2.12 -17.52
C GLU A 78 -14.17 -0.82 -17.23
N GLU A 79 -15.21 -0.53 -18.00
CA GLU A 79 -16.03 0.67 -17.79
C GLU A 79 -16.81 0.60 -16.46
N THR A 80 -17.29 -0.59 -16.08
CA THR A 80 -17.93 -0.81 -14.76
C THR A 80 -16.92 -0.58 -13.63
N LEU A 81 -15.67 -1.03 -13.80
CA LEU A 81 -14.62 -0.81 -12.81
C LEU A 81 -14.26 0.67 -12.66
N LYS A 82 -14.20 1.41 -13.77
CA LYS A 82 -13.94 2.85 -13.80
C LYS A 82 -15.07 3.65 -13.14
N SER A 83 -16.32 3.38 -13.51
CA SER A 83 -17.48 4.06 -12.93
C SER A 83 -17.62 3.76 -11.44
N ALA A 84 -17.41 2.54 -11.02
CA ALA A 84 -17.41 2.19 -9.60
C ALA A 84 -16.30 2.87 -8.79
N PHE A 85 -15.11 3.08 -9.39
CA PHE A 85 -14.06 3.85 -8.75
C PHE A 85 -14.44 5.33 -8.57
N VAL A 86 -15.04 5.95 -9.58
CA VAL A 86 -15.55 7.33 -9.50
C VAL A 86 -16.65 7.44 -8.42
N GLU A 87 -17.55 6.45 -8.35
CA GLU A 87 -18.59 6.38 -7.31
C GLU A 87 -17.96 6.26 -5.91
N ALA A 88 -16.94 5.40 -5.75
CA ALA A 88 -16.21 5.27 -4.49
C ALA A 88 -15.54 6.58 -4.06
N LEU A 89 -14.93 7.31 -5.00
CA LEU A 89 -14.35 8.64 -4.71
C LEU A 89 -15.42 9.66 -4.32
N ASN A 90 -16.53 9.69 -5.04
CA ASN A 90 -17.64 10.60 -4.75
C ASN A 90 -18.28 10.32 -3.38
N SER A 91 -18.35 9.06 -2.96
CA SER A 91 -18.77 8.72 -1.60
C SER A 91 -17.84 9.33 -0.54
N ILE A 92 -16.52 9.24 -0.75
CA ILE A 92 -15.53 9.86 0.17
C ILE A 92 -15.68 11.40 0.17
N ILE A 93 -15.86 12.02 -0.99
CA ILE A 93 -16.02 13.48 -1.11
C ILE A 93 -17.33 13.95 -0.46
N SER A 94 -18.42 13.22 -0.65
CA SER A 94 -19.73 13.55 -0.04
C SER A 94 -19.69 13.51 1.48
N ASP A 95 -18.97 12.54 2.03
CA ASP A 95 -18.81 12.37 3.48
C ASP A 95 -17.50 13.04 3.98
N SER A 96 -17.02 14.06 3.26
CA SER A 96 -15.70 14.69 3.47
C SER A 96 -15.45 15.16 4.90
N GLN A 97 -16.48 15.66 5.59
CA GLN A 97 -16.36 16.13 6.97
C GLN A 97 -16.06 14.99 7.94
N GLU A 98 -16.72 13.83 7.78
CA GLU A 98 -16.51 12.65 8.62
C GLU A 98 -15.13 12.04 8.35
N TYR A 99 -14.78 11.85 7.08
CA TYR A 99 -13.47 11.34 6.68
C TYR A 99 -12.32 12.27 7.08
N SER A 100 -12.47 13.59 6.95
CA SER A 100 -11.46 14.56 7.37
C SER A 100 -11.24 14.52 8.89
N LYS A 101 -12.31 14.31 9.69
CA LYS A 101 -12.20 14.15 11.13
C LYS A 101 -11.44 12.87 11.50
N ILE A 102 -11.81 11.73 10.92
CA ILE A 102 -11.13 10.44 11.13
C ILE A 102 -9.65 10.53 10.72
N LEU A 103 -9.35 11.17 9.59
CA LEU A 103 -7.97 11.40 9.16
C LEU A 103 -7.19 12.22 10.17
N THR A 104 -7.78 13.30 10.68
CA THR A 104 -7.13 14.17 11.65
C THR A 104 -6.88 13.44 12.98
N GLU A 105 -7.84 12.65 13.46
CA GLU A 105 -7.68 11.81 14.65
C GLU A 105 -6.58 10.75 14.48
N ASN A 106 -6.57 10.07 13.35
CA ASN A 106 -5.54 9.07 13.04
C ASN A 106 -4.15 9.69 12.90
N ILE A 107 -4.03 10.85 12.25
CA ILE A 107 -2.76 11.59 12.17
C ILE A 107 -2.28 11.96 13.58
N ALA A 108 -3.18 12.47 14.42
CA ALA A 108 -2.85 12.85 15.79
C ALA A 108 -2.39 11.64 16.62
N SER A 109 -3.06 10.49 16.51
CA SER A 109 -2.68 9.26 17.21
C SER A 109 -1.29 8.76 16.82
N VAL A 110 -0.97 8.75 15.53
CA VAL A 110 0.35 8.34 15.03
C VAL A 110 1.45 9.29 15.49
N LEU A 111 1.16 10.59 15.60
CA LEU A 111 2.13 11.58 16.10
C LEU A 111 2.36 11.47 17.61
N THR A 112 1.35 11.02 18.38
CA THR A 112 1.48 10.88 19.85
C THR A 112 2.16 9.57 20.28
N GLU A 113 2.26 8.58 19.43
CA GLU A 113 2.96 7.30 19.68
C GLU A 113 4.49 7.39 19.57
N THR A 114 5.09 8.55 19.73
CA THR A 114 6.55 8.72 19.82
C THR A 114 7.03 8.33 21.22
N GLY A 115 7.24 7.03 21.44
CA GLY A 115 8.09 6.52 22.52
C GLY A 115 9.58 6.66 22.14
N ASN A 116 10.48 6.44 23.06
CA ASN A 116 11.95 6.54 23.03
C ASN A 116 12.56 7.04 21.73
N SER A 117 13.26 8.16 21.77
CA SER A 117 13.83 8.76 20.56
C SER A 117 15.02 7.89 20.07
N SER A 118 15.19 7.78 18.77
CA SER A 118 16.37 7.13 18.16
C SER A 118 17.68 7.78 18.62
N ASP A 119 17.61 9.00 19.14
CA ASP A 119 18.74 9.76 19.70
C ASP A 119 19.22 9.16 21.01
N ASP A 120 18.30 8.68 21.89
CA ASP A 120 18.68 8.04 23.17
C ASP A 120 19.45 6.73 22.93
N ILE A 121 18.99 5.90 21.97
CA ILE A 121 19.71 4.67 21.58
C ILE A 121 21.06 5.01 20.94
N SER A 122 21.13 6.09 20.17
CA SER A 122 22.37 6.53 19.54
C SER A 122 23.41 6.92 20.59
N GLN A 123 22.99 7.64 21.62
CA GLN A 123 23.86 8.03 22.73
C GLN A 123 24.35 6.81 23.52
N GLN A 124 23.46 5.87 23.84
CA GLN A 124 23.84 4.62 24.51
C GLN A 124 24.85 3.81 23.68
N LEU A 125 24.67 3.74 22.36
CA LEU A 125 25.61 3.07 21.47
C LEU A 125 26.99 3.74 21.47
N GLU A 126 27.08 5.07 21.50
CA GLU A 126 28.35 5.79 21.60
C GLU A 126 29.06 5.51 22.91
N GLU A 127 28.33 5.52 24.04
CA GLU A 127 28.87 5.21 25.36
C GLU A 127 29.43 3.78 25.44
N LEU A 128 28.67 2.78 24.98
CA LEU A 128 29.10 1.39 24.96
C LEU A 128 30.27 1.13 24.00
N GLN A 129 30.33 1.82 22.87
CA GLN A 129 31.46 1.73 21.95
C GLN A 129 32.72 2.30 22.54
N HIS A 130 32.62 3.40 23.30
CA HIS A 130 33.75 3.97 24.01
C HIS A 130 34.26 3.01 25.09
N GLU A 131 33.37 2.43 25.90
CA GLU A 131 33.71 1.44 26.91
C GLU A 131 34.34 0.18 26.31
N LEU A 132 33.85 -0.30 25.18
CA LEU A 132 34.41 -1.44 24.45
C LEU A 132 35.86 -1.17 24.02
N LEU A 133 36.12 0.04 23.51
CA LEU A 133 37.49 0.44 23.12
C LEU A 133 38.45 0.52 24.34
N GLU A 134 37.97 0.97 25.48
CA GLU A 134 38.79 1.03 26.72
C GLU A 134 39.11 -0.39 27.24
N ARG A 135 38.11 -1.31 27.28
CA ARG A 135 38.33 -2.69 27.73
C ARG A 135 39.24 -3.45 26.76
N ALA A 136 39.05 -3.27 25.45
CA ALA A 136 39.92 -3.87 24.44
C ALA A 136 41.39 -3.39 24.58
N GLY A 137 41.63 -2.12 24.90
CA GLY A 137 42.96 -1.56 25.17
C GLY A 137 43.62 -2.12 26.42
N LYS A 138 42.84 -2.57 27.40
CA LYS A 138 43.28 -3.23 28.63
C LYS A 138 43.40 -4.75 28.55
N HIS A 139 43.06 -5.35 27.38
CA HIS A 139 42.94 -6.80 27.17
C HIS A 139 41.96 -7.50 28.11
N GLU A 140 40.93 -6.80 28.55
CA GLU A 140 39.80 -7.35 29.32
C GLU A 140 38.76 -7.99 28.42
N ASN A 141 37.89 -8.85 28.96
CA ASN A 141 36.79 -9.44 28.22
C ASN A 141 35.75 -8.36 27.90
N TYR A 142 35.27 -8.32 26.64
CA TYR A 142 34.31 -7.35 26.13
C TYR A 142 33.15 -8.03 25.35
N ASP A 143 33.00 -9.35 25.46
CA ASP A 143 31.99 -10.10 24.71
C ASP A 143 30.57 -9.65 25.06
N ASP A 144 30.31 -9.37 26.33
CA ASP A 144 29.05 -8.83 26.86
C ASP A 144 28.67 -7.49 26.25
N LEU A 145 29.67 -6.58 26.14
CA LEU A 145 29.44 -5.28 25.51
C LEU A 145 29.20 -5.39 24.00
N ALA A 146 29.87 -6.33 23.35
CA ALA A 146 29.71 -6.56 21.92
C ALA A 146 28.28 -7.09 21.61
N GLU A 147 27.78 -8.00 22.46
CA GLU A 147 26.38 -8.50 22.33
C GLU A 147 25.36 -7.39 22.57
N GLU A 148 25.56 -6.52 23.57
CA GLU A 148 24.65 -5.40 23.84
C GLU A 148 24.67 -4.36 22.74
N ILE A 149 25.84 -4.02 22.20
CA ILE A 149 25.96 -3.13 21.03
C ILE A 149 25.25 -3.72 19.82
N PHE A 150 25.33 -5.01 19.59
CA PHE A 150 24.63 -5.67 18.49
C PHE A 150 23.12 -5.56 18.67
N ARG A 151 22.61 -5.85 19.87
CA ARG A 151 21.18 -5.76 20.21
C ARG A 151 20.65 -4.32 20.00
N LEU A 152 21.34 -3.32 20.50
CA LEU A 152 20.94 -1.91 20.35
C LEU A 152 20.99 -1.44 18.88
N ARG A 153 21.92 -1.95 18.08
CA ARG A 153 21.94 -1.65 16.63
C ARG A 153 20.73 -2.24 15.91
N GLU A 154 20.36 -3.46 16.24
CA GLU A 154 19.17 -4.12 15.67
C GLU A 154 17.90 -3.38 16.08
N GLU A 155 17.78 -2.94 17.33
CA GLU A 155 16.69 -2.14 17.84
C GLU A 155 16.60 -0.77 17.13
N LYS A 156 17.73 -0.09 16.95
CA LYS A 156 17.82 1.17 16.20
C LYS A 156 17.39 1.01 14.75
N GLU A 157 17.82 -0.05 14.06
CA GLU A 157 17.44 -0.32 12.67
C GLU A 157 15.93 -0.56 12.56
N LYS A 158 15.36 -1.30 13.51
CA LYS A 158 13.92 -1.52 13.58
C LYS A 158 13.16 -0.23 13.80
N MET A 159 13.59 0.62 14.75
CA MET A 159 12.98 1.93 14.97
C MET A 159 13.02 2.83 13.74
N LEU A 160 14.17 2.90 13.05
CA LEU A 160 14.30 3.70 11.81
C LEU A 160 13.37 3.20 10.69
N THR A 161 13.17 1.89 10.59
CA THR A 161 12.21 1.30 9.64
C THR A 161 10.78 1.66 10.01
N ASP A 162 10.42 1.62 11.29
CA ASP A 162 9.10 1.98 11.79
C ASP A 162 8.81 3.48 11.62
N GLU A 163 9.78 4.36 11.90
CA GLU A 163 9.67 5.81 11.67
C GLU A 163 9.48 6.14 10.18
N THR A 164 10.22 5.48 9.30
CA THR A 164 10.04 5.67 7.86
C THR A 164 8.67 5.20 7.37
N ALA A 165 8.16 4.10 7.91
CA ALA A 165 6.83 3.60 7.61
C ALA A 165 5.74 4.56 8.13
N LYS A 166 5.88 5.08 9.37
CA LYS A 166 4.99 6.10 9.94
C LYS A 166 4.98 7.38 9.09
N LYS A 167 6.14 7.89 8.71
CA LYS A 167 6.25 9.08 7.86
C LYS A 167 5.55 8.88 6.50
N GLN A 168 5.75 7.73 5.86
CA GLN A 168 5.09 7.41 4.61
C GLN A 168 3.56 7.29 4.76
N TYR A 169 3.10 6.76 5.88
CA TYR A 169 1.68 6.69 6.19
C TYR A 169 1.07 8.08 6.36
N LEU A 170 1.73 8.96 7.13
CA LEU A 170 1.32 10.35 7.30
C LEU A 170 1.27 11.13 5.98
N GLU A 171 2.30 10.99 5.14
CA GLU A 171 2.32 11.61 3.81
C GLU A 171 1.13 11.18 2.94
N ARG A 172 0.74 9.91 3.01
CA ARG A 172 -0.43 9.39 2.26
C ARG A 172 -1.74 9.92 2.80
N MET A 173 -1.88 10.01 4.13
CA MET A 173 -3.07 10.54 4.77
C MET A 173 -3.24 12.03 4.50
N THR A 174 -2.15 12.80 4.62
CA THR A 174 -2.15 14.22 4.31
C THR A 174 -2.49 14.47 2.84
N GLY A 175 -1.90 13.70 1.92
CA GLY A 175 -2.21 13.82 0.50
C GLY A 175 -3.67 13.49 0.16
N LEU A 176 -4.30 12.53 0.82
CA LEU A 176 -5.73 12.28 0.65
C LEU A 176 -6.59 13.41 1.23
N LYS A 177 -6.22 13.93 2.40
CA LYS A 177 -6.93 15.05 3.02
C LYS A 177 -6.87 16.29 2.13
N GLU A 178 -5.70 16.67 1.62
CA GLU A 178 -5.54 17.77 0.69
C GLU A 178 -6.34 17.57 -0.60
N PHE A 179 -6.42 16.34 -1.09
CA PHE A 179 -7.24 15.99 -2.25
C PHE A 179 -8.73 16.19 -1.96
N ILE A 180 -9.24 15.68 -0.81
CA ILE A 180 -10.64 15.82 -0.41
C ILE A 180 -11.00 17.30 -0.20
N ASP A 181 -10.17 18.05 0.52
CA ASP A 181 -10.40 19.45 0.84
C ASP A 181 -10.29 20.35 -0.42
N GLY A 182 -9.53 19.94 -1.43
CA GLY A 182 -9.35 20.64 -2.69
C GLY A 182 -10.42 20.36 -3.76
N GLN A 183 -11.32 19.41 -3.53
CA GLN A 183 -12.39 19.04 -4.48
C GLN A 183 -13.75 19.48 -3.92
N PRO A 184 -14.27 20.67 -4.33
CA PRO A 184 -15.54 21.17 -3.83
C PRO A 184 -16.77 20.42 -4.37
N ASP A 185 -16.62 19.75 -5.50
CA ASP A 185 -17.71 19.09 -6.23
C ASP A 185 -17.39 17.61 -6.54
N SER A 186 -18.42 16.88 -6.95
CA SER A 186 -18.29 15.48 -7.38
C SER A 186 -17.42 15.34 -8.63
N ILE A 187 -16.62 14.28 -8.67
CA ILE A 187 -15.82 13.87 -9.83
C ILE A 187 -16.76 13.20 -10.83
N THR A 188 -16.77 13.68 -12.08
CA THR A 188 -17.60 13.11 -13.15
C THR A 188 -16.79 12.26 -14.12
N GLU A 189 -15.51 12.54 -14.27
CA GLU A 189 -14.63 11.84 -15.21
C GLU A 189 -13.63 10.95 -14.51
N PHE A 190 -13.34 9.81 -15.13
CA PHE A 190 -12.33 8.89 -14.66
C PHE A 190 -10.93 9.40 -14.98
N ASP A 191 -10.05 9.48 -13.96
CA ASP A 191 -8.63 9.81 -14.11
C ASP A 191 -7.74 8.65 -13.58
N GLU A 192 -6.88 8.13 -14.47
CA GLU A 192 -5.90 7.09 -14.12
C GLU A 192 -4.90 7.55 -13.07
N THR A 193 -4.60 8.84 -13.02
CA THR A 193 -3.65 9.42 -12.06
C THR A 193 -4.18 9.26 -10.64
N LEU A 194 -5.47 9.48 -10.43
CA LEU A 194 -6.13 9.30 -9.13
C LEU A 194 -6.07 7.84 -8.66
N VAL A 195 -6.31 6.88 -9.57
CA VAL A 195 -6.15 5.46 -9.25
C VAL A 195 -4.74 5.17 -8.74
N ARG A 196 -3.72 5.62 -9.45
CA ARG A 196 -2.31 5.39 -9.09
C ARG A 196 -1.90 6.06 -7.79
N HIS A 197 -2.44 7.24 -7.51
CA HIS A 197 -2.13 8.01 -6.30
C HIS A 197 -2.88 7.49 -5.07
N LEU A 198 -4.17 7.22 -5.20
CA LEU A 198 -5.06 7.00 -4.06
C LEU A 198 -5.32 5.53 -3.76
N LEU A 199 -5.40 4.67 -4.80
CA LEU A 199 -5.87 3.31 -4.66
C LEU A 199 -4.73 2.34 -4.34
N SER A 200 -4.95 1.47 -3.35
CA SER A 200 -4.05 0.40 -2.97
C SER A 200 -4.48 -0.94 -3.59
N LYS A 201 -5.78 -1.25 -3.49
CA LYS A 201 -6.31 -2.55 -3.89
C LYS A 201 -7.80 -2.45 -4.23
N VAL A 202 -8.26 -3.31 -5.11
CA VAL A 202 -9.68 -3.55 -5.38
C VAL A 202 -9.97 -5.04 -5.19
N THR A 203 -10.97 -5.38 -4.40
CA THR A 203 -11.43 -6.76 -4.26
C THR A 203 -12.78 -6.92 -4.93
N VAL A 204 -12.88 -7.88 -5.86
CA VAL A 204 -14.09 -8.14 -6.65
C VAL A 204 -14.89 -9.24 -6.00
N PHE A 205 -16.10 -8.92 -5.51
CA PHE A 205 -17.10 -9.86 -5.03
C PHE A 205 -18.20 -10.07 -6.08
N GLU A 206 -19.15 -10.93 -5.78
CA GLU A 206 -20.23 -11.28 -6.73
C GLU A 206 -21.06 -10.05 -7.11
N ASP A 207 -21.51 -9.24 -6.15
CA ASP A 207 -22.40 -8.10 -6.35
C ASP A 207 -21.77 -6.74 -6.00
N SER A 208 -20.51 -6.73 -5.60
CA SER A 208 -19.84 -5.50 -5.12
C SER A 208 -18.35 -5.47 -5.42
N LEU A 209 -17.80 -4.26 -5.35
CA LEU A 209 -16.37 -3.97 -5.45
C LEU A 209 -15.95 -3.27 -4.16
N LEU A 210 -14.95 -3.81 -3.48
CA LEU A 210 -14.34 -3.20 -2.32
C LEU A 210 -13.07 -2.46 -2.75
N PHE A 211 -13.06 -1.15 -2.60
CA PHE A 211 -11.91 -0.28 -2.87
C PHE A 211 -11.16 -0.01 -1.57
N GLU A 212 -9.89 -0.40 -1.51
CA GLU A 212 -8.98 -0.12 -0.40
C GLU A 212 -8.03 1.02 -0.81
N PHE A 213 -8.13 2.16 -0.15
CA PHE A 213 -7.30 3.33 -0.44
C PHE A 213 -5.96 3.24 0.33
N LYS A 214 -4.92 3.89 -0.19
CA LYS A 214 -3.58 3.93 0.43
C LYS A 214 -3.57 4.60 1.81
N SER A 215 -4.58 5.38 2.12
CA SER A 215 -4.84 5.99 3.43
C SER A 215 -5.45 5.02 4.45
N GLY A 216 -5.79 3.78 4.04
CA GLY A 216 -6.44 2.79 4.90
C GLY A 216 -7.97 2.81 4.84
N PHE A 217 -8.59 3.77 4.16
CA PHE A 217 -10.04 3.77 3.96
C PHE A 217 -10.48 2.67 3.02
N THR A 218 -11.66 2.14 3.29
CA THR A 218 -12.33 1.15 2.45
C THR A 218 -13.73 1.61 2.07
N VAL A 219 -14.07 1.49 0.81
CA VAL A 219 -15.41 1.83 0.29
C VAL A 219 -15.93 0.65 -0.51
N THR A 220 -17.17 0.25 -0.25
CA THR A 220 -17.85 -0.82 -0.99
C THR A 220 -18.88 -0.21 -1.94
N VAL A 221 -18.74 -0.50 -3.21
CA VAL A 221 -19.65 -0.06 -4.27
C VAL A 221 -20.37 -1.26 -4.84
N LYS A 222 -21.67 -1.18 -5.01
CA LYS A 222 -22.47 -2.21 -5.70
C LYS A 222 -22.23 -2.09 -7.22
N ALA A 223 -21.92 -3.18 -7.89
CA ALA A 223 -21.57 -3.15 -9.31
C ALA A 223 -21.98 -4.46 -10.03
#